data_84b1c3bebd84bdae57f9adc69eed5ae5
#
_entry.id   84b1c3bebd84bdae57f9adc69eed5ae5
#
_cell.length_a   1.000
_cell.length_b   1.000
_cell.length_c   1.000
_cell.angle_alpha   90.00
_cell.angle_beta   90.00
_cell.angle_gamma   90.00
#
_symmetry.space_group_name_H-M   'P 1'
#
loop_
_entity.id
_entity.type
_entity.pdbx_description
1 polymer ?
#
loop_
_entity_poly.entity_id
_entity_poly.type
_entity_poly.pdbx_seq_one_letter_code
_entity_poly.pdbx_strand_id
1 'polypeptide(L)'
;RSFKNMTIPSKLLEIQEFLKGKNIQCHANIEGEGRAASLMDEGTIKRLLMENFPENIIDQPARALGDILVQDNEGNIYPVNIKTTLGGSDNCLSKGGFIFALTHLNLDQIPSSMNLIKMKQLIDENRCDNPMKDYWFLCVDKKSSSVMIRGAKQINHWIVNINPSNILQINWKLEKQCDPIIRNGDDAYNVLIENGVKESIMRYQAESIPEEWRI
;
A
#
# COMPACT_ATOMS: atom_id res chain seq x y z
N ARG A 1 -21.01 15.50 19.20
CA ARG A 1 -20.74 14.34 18.31
C ARG A 1 -19.25 14.13 18.33
N SER A 2 -18.80 13.07 19.00
CA SER A 2 -17.42 12.61 19.08
C SER A 2 -16.89 12.37 17.65
N PHE A 3 -15.86 13.11 17.23
CA PHE A 3 -15.04 12.70 16.11
C PHE A 3 -14.32 11.40 16.53
N LYS A 4 -14.96 10.27 16.32
CA LYS A 4 -14.24 8.98 16.32
C LYS A 4 -13.13 9.15 15.29
N ASN A 5 -11.89 8.98 15.74
CA ASN A 5 -10.67 9.04 14.95
C ASN A 5 -10.87 8.39 13.58
N MET A 6 -11.04 9.20 12.52
CA MET A 6 -11.05 8.67 11.16
C MET A 6 -9.64 8.18 10.87
N THR A 7 -9.50 6.87 10.79
CA THR A 7 -8.22 6.21 10.48
C THR A 7 -8.00 6.05 8.98
N ILE A 8 -9.06 6.22 8.19
CA ILE A 8 -9.09 6.04 6.73
C ILE A 8 -9.84 7.24 6.13
N PRO A 9 -9.36 7.82 5.01
CA PRO A 9 -10.08 8.88 4.29
C PRO A 9 -11.51 8.47 3.93
N SER A 10 -12.46 9.38 4.09
CA SER A 10 -13.90 9.11 3.89
C SER A 10 -14.22 8.57 2.50
N LYS A 11 -13.55 9.06 1.45
CA LYS A 11 -13.72 8.57 0.08
C LYS A 11 -13.25 7.12 -0.07
N LEU A 12 -12.19 6.72 0.60
CA LEU A 12 -11.72 5.33 0.59
C LEU A 12 -12.69 4.41 1.35
N LEU A 13 -13.30 4.89 2.44
CA LEU A 13 -14.36 4.15 3.14
C LEU A 13 -15.60 3.98 2.27
N GLU A 14 -16.01 5.01 1.53
CA GLU A 14 -17.12 4.93 0.58
C GLU A 14 -16.87 3.85 -0.50
N ILE A 15 -15.66 3.83 -1.06
CA ILE A 15 -15.25 2.79 -2.02
C ILE A 15 -15.27 1.39 -1.38
N GLN A 16 -14.79 1.26 -0.15
CA GLN A 16 -14.81 -0.01 0.57
C GLN A 16 -16.25 -0.53 0.75
N GLU A 17 -17.17 0.32 1.22
CA GLU A 17 -18.57 -0.06 1.41
C GLU A 17 -19.26 -0.39 0.08
N PHE A 18 -18.98 0.36 -0.97
CA PHE A 18 -19.48 0.05 -2.32
C PHE A 18 -19.04 -1.35 -2.77
N LEU A 19 -17.78 -1.69 -2.62
CA LEU A 19 -17.24 -2.99 -3.03
C LEU A 19 -17.76 -4.15 -2.16
N LYS A 20 -17.96 -3.95 -0.86
CA LYS A 20 -18.59 -4.95 0.02
C LYS A 20 -20.00 -5.33 -0.44
N GLY A 21 -20.74 -4.38 -1.01
CA GLY A 21 -22.07 -4.61 -1.56
C GLY A 21 -22.08 -5.34 -2.93
N LYS A 22 -20.91 -5.58 -3.51
CA LYS A 22 -20.77 -6.23 -4.83
C LYS A 22 -20.29 -7.67 -4.65
N ASN A 23 -20.96 -8.58 -5.35
CA ASN A 23 -20.47 -9.95 -5.48
C ASN A 23 -19.38 -9.97 -6.56
N ILE A 24 -18.15 -9.68 -6.18
CA ILE A 24 -17.00 -9.67 -7.09
C ILE A 24 -16.64 -11.12 -7.36
N GLN A 25 -16.98 -11.61 -8.55
CA GLN A 25 -16.57 -12.95 -8.99
C GLN A 25 -15.08 -12.91 -9.33
N CYS A 26 -14.28 -13.50 -8.46
CA CYS A 26 -12.86 -13.68 -8.70
C CYS A 26 -12.61 -14.99 -9.47
N HIS A 27 -11.62 -14.95 -10.37
CA HIS A 27 -11.22 -16.14 -11.11
C HIS A 27 -10.62 -17.18 -10.16
N ALA A 28 -11.02 -18.44 -10.32
CA ALA A 28 -10.38 -19.54 -9.61
C ALA A 28 -8.90 -19.62 -10.03
N ASN A 29 -8.01 -19.83 -9.06
CA ASN A 29 -6.60 -20.10 -9.38
C ASN A 29 -6.51 -21.42 -10.15
N ILE A 30 -6.14 -21.37 -11.42
CA ILE A 30 -5.66 -22.51 -12.16
C ILE A 30 -4.25 -22.77 -11.65
N GLU A 31 -3.91 -24.03 -11.34
CA GLU A 31 -2.58 -24.39 -10.84
C GLU A 31 -1.48 -23.80 -11.76
N GLY A 32 -0.60 -23.00 -11.18
CA GLY A 32 0.51 -22.33 -11.88
C GLY A 32 0.22 -20.93 -12.44
N GLU A 33 -1.05 -20.45 -12.48
CA GLU A 33 -1.44 -19.16 -13.09
C GLU A 33 -1.95 -18.11 -12.09
N GLY A 34 -1.63 -18.26 -10.80
CA GLY A 34 -2.15 -17.38 -9.74
C GLY A 34 -1.91 -15.87 -9.98
N ARG A 35 -0.78 -15.52 -10.61
CA ARG A 35 -0.46 -14.12 -10.94
C ARG A 35 -1.35 -13.58 -12.07
N ALA A 36 -1.60 -14.37 -13.11
CA ALA A 36 -2.46 -13.95 -14.22
C ALA A 36 -3.92 -13.76 -13.75
N ALA A 37 -4.45 -14.70 -12.96
CA ALA A 37 -5.77 -14.58 -12.36
C ALA A 37 -5.91 -13.35 -11.44
N SER A 38 -4.89 -13.04 -10.64
CA SER A 38 -4.89 -11.82 -9.80
C SER A 38 -4.90 -10.54 -10.62
N LEU A 39 -4.14 -10.46 -11.70
CA LEU A 39 -4.14 -9.29 -12.59
C LEU A 39 -5.50 -9.08 -13.27
N MET A 40 -6.18 -10.15 -13.68
CA MET A 40 -7.53 -10.06 -14.26
C MET A 40 -8.55 -9.57 -13.22
N ASP A 41 -8.47 -10.05 -11.99
CA ASP A 41 -9.37 -9.66 -10.90
C ASP A 41 -9.12 -8.20 -10.49
N GLU A 42 -7.85 -7.78 -10.36
CA GLU A 42 -7.48 -6.40 -10.09
C GLU A 42 -7.96 -5.45 -11.18
N GLY A 43 -7.84 -5.84 -12.46
CA GLY A 43 -8.36 -5.09 -13.60
C GLY A 43 -9.90 -4.98 -13.60
N THR A 44 -10.60 -6.01 -13.15
CA THR A 44 -12.05 -6.00 -13.00
C THR A 44 -12.50 -5.04 -11.91
N ILE A 45 -11.84 -5.07 -10.75
CA ILE A 45 -12.11 -4.14 -9.64
C ILE A 45 -11.84 -2.69 -10.09
N LYS A 46 -10.71 -2.43 -10.73
CA LYS A 46 -10.35 -1.12 -11.25
C LYS A 46 -11.42 -0.56 -12.19
N ARG A 47 -11.86 -1.35 -13.18
CA ARG A 47 -12.91 -0.95 -14.12
C ARG A 47 -14.21 -0.63 -13.39
N LEU A 48 -14.63 -1.49 -12.44
CA LEU A 48 -15.84 -1.29 -11.65
C LEU A 48 -15.80 0.04 -10.86
N LEU A 49 -14.63 0.38 -10.31
CA LEU A 49 -14.44 1.66 -9.61
C LEU A 49 -14.50 2.84 -10.57
N MET A 50 -13.86 2.77 -11.73
CA MET A 50 -13.89 3.84 -12.74
C MET A 50 -15.31 4.09 -13.27
N GLU A 51 -16.10 3.06 -13.45
CA GLU A 51 -17.49 3.16 -13.90
C GLU A 51 -18.43 3.80 -12.85
N ASN A 52 -18.18 3.56 -11.56
CA ASN A 52 -19.07 4.02 -10.49
C ASN A 52 -18.60 5.29 -9.78
N PHE A 53 -17.31 5.65 -9.91
CA PHE A 53 -16.70 6.84 -9.34
C PHE A 53 -15.89 7.59 -10.40
N PRO A 54 -16.48 7.94 -11.57
CA PRO A 54 -15.71 8.48 -12.71
C PRO A 54 -15.01 9.82 -12.40
N GLU A 55 -15.55 10.60 -11.47
CA GLU A 55 -14.98 11.90 -11.07
C GLU A 55 -13.89 11.78 -9.99
N ASN A 56 -13.81 10.63 -9.33
CA ASN A 56 -12.93 10.42 -8.19
C ASN A 56 -11.76 9.47 -8.50
N ILE A 57 -11.88 8.63 -9.52
CA ILE A 57 -10.88 7.62 -9.86
C ILE A 57 -10.09 8.08 -11.09
N ILE A 58 -8.78 8.20 -10.90
CA ILE A 58 -7.84 8.53 -11.97
C ILE A 58 -7.03 7.29 -12.27
N ASP A 59 -7.15 6.80 -13.49
CA ASP A 59 -6.39 5.64 -13.97
C ASP A 59 -4.88 5.95 -13.98
N GLN A 60 -4.08 4.95 -13.68
CA GLN A 60 -2.64 5.08 -13.66
C GLN A 60 -1.99 4.14 -14.68
N PRO A 61 -0.95 4.60 -15.40
CA PRO A 61 -0.20 3.75 -16.30
C PRO A 61 0.54 2.65 -15.52
N ALA A 62 0.89 1.59 -16.22
CA ALA A 62 1.72 0.53 -15.67
C ALA A 62 3.03 1.10 -15.06
N ARG A 63 3.39 0.63 -13.88
CA ARG A 63 4.56 1.07 -13.09
C ARG A 63 4.43 2.46 -12.45
N ALA A 64 3.28 3.08 -12.50
CA ALA A 64 3.01 4.28 -11.70
C ALA A 64 2.96 3.95 -10.21
N LEU A 65 2.91 4.98 -9.39
CA LEU A 65 2.73 4.84 -7.95
C LEU A 65 1.26 4.53 -7.64
N GLY A 66 0.95 3.27 -7.49
CA GLY A 66 -0.41 2.76 -7.33
C GLY A 66 -1.08 2.36 -8.65
N ASP A 67 -2.15 1.59 -8.56
CA ASP A 67 -2.94 1.16 -9.71
C ASP A 67 -3.97 2.23 -10.13
N ILE A 68 -4.41 3.02 -9.15
CA ILE A 68 -5.30 4.18 -9.31
C ILE A 68 -4.90 5.28 -8.35
N LEU A 69 -5.31 6.51 -8.67
CA LEU A 69 -5.39 7.60 -7.70
C LEU A 69 -6.86 7.83 -7.37
N VAL A 70 -7.16 7.97 -6.09
CA VAL A 70 -8.48 8.36 -5.62
C VAL A 70 -8.42 9.82 -5.22
N GLN A 71 -9.28 10.66 -5.81
CA GLN A 71 -9.42 12.05 -5.43
C GLN A 71 -10.73 12.24 -4.66
N ASP A 72 -10.66 12.86 -3.50
CA ASP A 72 -11.87 13.25 -2.74
C ASP A 72 -12.45 14.57 -3.23
N ASN A 73 -13.58 14.96 -2.65
CA ASN A 73 -14.28 16.20 -3.03
C ASN A 73 -13.52 17.49 -2.61
N GLU A 74 -12.51 17.36 -1.75
CA GLU A 74 -11.65 18.46 -1.30
C GLU A 74 -10.38 18.58 -2.16
N GLY A 75 -10.18 17.66 -3.11
CA GLY A 75 -9.03 17.61 -3.99
C GLY A 75 -7.83 16.87 -3.43
N ASN A 76 -7.95 16.21 -2.27
CA ASN A 76 -6.89 15.37 -1.76
C ASN A 76 -6.74 14.10 -2.62
N ILE A 77 -5.51 13.70 -2.86
CA ILE A 77 -5.18 12.55 -3.73
C ILE A 77 -4.57 11.43 -2.90
N TYR A 78 -5.11 10.24 -3.09
CA TYR A 78 -4.70 9.02 -2.40
C TYR A 78 -4.25 7.98 -3.44
N PRO A 79 -2.94 7.65 -3.53
CA PRO A 79 -2.48 6.54 -4.35
C PRO A 79 -2.93 5.22 -3.74
N VAL A 80 -3.58 4.38 -4.54
CA VAL A 80 -4.16 3.11 -4.10
C VAL A 80 -3.64 1.97 -4.96
N ASN A 81 -3.14 0.94 -4.30
CA ASN A 81 -2.76 -0.33 -4.91
C ASN A 81 -3.91 -1.33 -4.70
N ILE A 82 -4.48 -1.82 -5.79
CA ILE A 82 -5.56 -2.81 -5.77
C ILE A 82 -4.96 -4.20 -5.71
N LYS A 83 -5.45 -5.00 -4.76
CA LYS A 83 -4.98 -6.37 -4.59
C LYS A 83 -6.12 -7.33 -4.35
N THR A 84 -5.90 -8.57 -4.78
CA THR A 84 -6.73 -9.71 -4.44
C THR A 84 -5.89 -10.76 -3.74
N THR A 85 -6.44 -11.45 -2.73
CA THR A 85 -5.69 -12.43 -1.97
C THR A 85 -6.53 -13.68 -1.67
N LEU A 86 -5.85 -14.82 -1.55
CA LEU A 86 -6.40 -16.05 -0.96
C LEU A 86 -5.98 -16.22 0.51
N GLY A 87 -5.41 -15.17 1.12
CA GLY A 87 -4.87 -15.16 2.47
C GLY A 87 -3.36 -15.41 2.54
N GLY A 88 -2.66 -15.27 1.41
CA GLY A 88 -1.19 -15.29 1.34
C GLY A 88 -0.56 -13.91 1.56
N SER A 89 0.78 -13.86 1.52
CA SER A 89 1.58 -12.64 1.62
C SER A 89 2.01 -12.22 0.22
N ASP A 90 1.17 -11.50 -0.48
CA ASP A 90 1.33 -11.24 -1.90
C ASP A 90 1.51 -9.77 -2.28
N ASN A 91 1.52 -8.87 -1.29
CA ASN A 91 1.69 -7.44 -1.56
C ASN A 91 2.97 -6.88 -0.99
N CYS A 92 3.68 -6.17 -1.87
CA CYS A 92 4.90 -5.50 -1.49
C CYS A 92 4.71 -3.99 -1.54
N LEU A 93 5.30 -3.29 -0.59
CA LEU A 93 5.40 -1.84 -0.62
C LEU A 93 6.62 -1.46 -1.48
N SER A 94 6.38 -0.67 -2.52
CA SER A 94 7.44 -0.15 -3.39
C SER A 94 8.25 0.95 -2.68
N LYS A 95 9.47 1.20 -3.16
CA LYS A 95 10.29 2.33 -2.65
C LYS A 95 9.57 3.66 -2.75
N GLY A 96 8.86 3.90 -3.86
CA GLY A 96 8.03 5.10 -4.03
C GLY A 96 6.89 5.16 -3.01
N GLY A 97 6.27 4.03 -2.69
CA GLY A 97 5.24 3.93 -1.66
C GLY A 97 5.76 4.30 -0.27
N PHE A 98 6.97 3.86 0.10
CA PHE A 98 7.63 4.29 1.36
C PHE A 98 7.84 5.80 1.40
N ILE A 99 8.37 6.39 0.31
CA ILE A 99 8.60 7.84 0.24
C ILE A 99 7.27 8.57 0.34
N PHE A 100 6.27 8.19 -0.44
CA PHE A 100 4.97 8.88 -0.39
C PHE A 100 4.33 8.82 1.00
N ALA A 101 4.37 7.66 1.65
CA ALA A 101 3.77 7.47 2.97
C ALA A 101 4.48 8.26 4.09
N LEU A 102 5.81 8.39 4.01
CA LEU A 102 6.64 8.91 5.10
C LEU A 102 7.10 10.37 4.90
N THR A 103 6.78 10.99 3.75
CA THR A 103 7.23 12.36 3.43
C THR A 103 6.07 13.26 3.04
N HIS A 104 6.34 14.57 3.02
CA HIS A 104 5.41 15.56 2.49
C HIS A 104 5.49 15.73 0.96
N LEU A 105 6.35 14.96 0.28
CA LEU A 105 6.53 15.04 -1.17
C LEU A 105 5.26 14.64 -1.92
N ASN A 106 4.99 15.35 -3.02
CA ASN A 106 3.91 15.01 -3.94
C ASN A 106 4.33 13.90 -4.92
N LEU A 107 3.38 13.34 -5.64
CA LEU A 107 3.62 12.22 -6.57
C LEU A 107 4.65 12.54 -7.65
N ASP A 108 4.64 13.75 -8.19
CA ASP A 108 5.57 14.23 -9.23
C ASP A 108 7.00 14.46 -8.73
N GLN A 109 7.19 14.55 -7.42
CA GLN A 109 8.49 14.73 -6.78
C GLN A 109 9.17 13.39 -6.42
N ILE A 110 8.46 12.27 -6.57
CA ILE A 110 8.99 10.94 -6.24
C ILE A 110 9.65 10.35 -7.48
N PRO A 111 10.96 10.02 -7.43
CA PRO A 111 11.65 9.41 -8.56
C PRO A 111 11.04 8.06 -8.94
N SER A 112 10.91 7.78 -10.23
CA SER A 112 10.39 6.52 -10.75
C SER A 112 11.32 5.32 -10.48
N SER A 113 12.60 5.59 -10.25
CA SER A 113 13.63 4.59 -9.94
C SER A 113 14.65 5.17 -8.97
N MET A 114 15.05 4.37 -7.96
CA MET A 114 16.07 4.76 -6.99
C MET A 114 16.63 3.54 -6.26
N ASN A 115 17.83 3.69 -5.69
CA ASN A 115 18.38 2.73 -4.74
C ASN A 115 17.90 3.02 -3.31
N LEU A 116 18.27 2.18 -2.36
CA LEU A 116 17.86 2.30 -0.95
C LEU A 116 18.48 3.52 -0.26
N ILE A 117 19.71 3.89 -0.62
CA ILE A 117 20.39 5.07 -0.08
C ILE A 117 19.60 6.33 -0.44
N LYS A 118 19.24 6.47 -1.72
CA LYS A 118 18.44 7.62 -2.16
C LYS A 118 17.05 7.63 -1.55
N MET A 119 16.41 6.48 -1.40
CA MET A 119 15.10 6.36 -0.73
C MET A 119 15.20 6.87 0.71
N LYS A 120 16.18 6.35 1.48
CA LYS A 120 16.37 6.78 2.89
C LYS A 120 16.67 8.28 2.99
N GLN A 121 17.55 8.80 2.15
CA GLN A 121 17.88 10.22 2.11
C GLN A 121 16.62 11.08 1.89
N LEU A 122 15.80 10.74 0.89
CA LEU A 122 14.57 11.49 0.60
C LEU A 122 13.59 11.46 1.77
N ILE A 123 13.47 10.31 2.46
CA ILE A 123 12.62 10.18 3.63
C ILE A 123 13.15 11.03 4.78
N ASP A 124 14.44 10.97 5.08
CA ASP A 124 15.05 11.70 6.20
C ASP A 124 14.95 13.22 6.01
N GLU A 125 15.16 13.71 4.78
CA GLU A 125 15.10 15.13 4.44
C GLU A 125 13.67 15.70 4.40
N ASN A 126 12.65 14.86 4.22
CA ASN A 126 11.28 15.30 3.91
C ASN A 126 10.20 14.69 4.79
N ARG A 127 10.49 14.25 5.99
CA ARG A 127 9.54 13.57 6.89
C ARG A 127 8.21 14.31 7.06
N CYS A 128 7.13 13.55 7.17
CA CYS A 128 5.77 14.03 7.34
C CYS A 128 5.06 13.33 8.50
N ASP A 129 4.49 14.12 9.41
CA ASP A 129 3.73 13.61 10.56
C ASP A 129 2.25 13.37 10.29
N ASN A 130 1.75 13.75 9.11
CA ASN A 130 0.34 13.58 8.80
C ASN A 130 -0.03 12.09 8.63
N PRO A 131 -0.78 11.48 9.56
CA PRO A 131 -1.14 10.06 9.50
C PRO A 131 -2.06 9.72 8.32
N MET A 132 -2.76 10.72 7.76
CA MET A 132 -3.69 10.54 6.63
C MET A 132 -2.99 10.59 5.27
N LYS A 133 -1.78 11.14 5.18
CA LYS A 133 -0.95 11.09 3.98
C LYS A 133 -0.23 9.75 3.93
N ASP A 134 -0.78 8.80 3.20
CA ASP A 134 -0.31 7.42 3.17
C ASP A 134 -0.40 6.81 1.76
N TYR A 135 0.29 5.71 1.57
CA TYR A 135 0.15 4.84 0.41
C TYR A 135 -0.84 3.73 0.77
N TRP A 136 -1.94 3.65 0.03
CA TRP A 136 -3.09 2.83 0.41
C TRP A 136 -3.14 1.51 -0.35
N PHE A 137 -3.62 0.48 0.34
CA PHE A 137 -3.94 -0.82 -0.22
C PHE A 137 -5.43 -1.07 -0.13
N LEU A 138 -6.03 -1.42 -1.26
CA LEU A 138 -7.39 -1.94 -1.37
C LEU A 138 -7.28 -3.43 -1.65
N CYS A 139 -7.60 -4.28 -0.67
CA CYS A 139 -7.45 -5.72 -0.78
C CYS A 139 -8.81 -6.42 -0.72
N VAL A 140 -9.10 -7.26 -1.71
CA VAL A 140 -10.26 -8.13 -1.75
C VAL A 140 -9.85 -9.57 -1.46
N ASP A 141 -10.40 -10.15 -0.41
CA ASP A 141 -10.21 -11.56 -0.09
C ASP A 141 -11.13 -12.42 -0.96
N LYS A 142 -10.54 -13.23 -1.83
CA LYS A 142 -11.28 -14.08 -2.79
C LYS A 142 -12.12 -15.18 -2.13
N LYS A 143 -11.78 -15.57 -0.89
CA LYS A 143 -12.51 -16.63 -0.17
C LYS A 143 -13.73 -16.08 0.56
N SER A 144 -13.58 -14.95 1.22
CA SER A 144 -14.64 -14.36 2.05
C SER A 144 -15.38 -13.22 1.36
N SER A 145 -14.92 -12.77 0.20
CA SER A 145 -15.38 -11.54 -0.48
C SER A 145 -15.29 -10.29 0.42
N SER A 146 -14.50 -10.36 1.49
CA SER A 146 -14.28 -9.21 2.34
C SER A 146 -13.37 -8.20 1.65
N VAL A 147 -13.63 -6.92 1.90
CA VAL A 147 -12.86 -5.82 1.35
C VAL A 147 -12.18 -5.07 2.49
N MET A 148 -10.88 -4.87 2.35
CA MET A 148 -10.06 -4.21 3.35
C MET A 148 -9.32 -3.04 2.72
N ILE A 149 -9.28 -1.90 3.43
CA ILE A 149 -8.42 -0.78 3.10
C ILE A 149 -7.45 -0.57 4.26
N ARG A 150 -6.16 -0.42 3.92
CA ARG A 150 -5.08 -0.13 4.87
C ARG A 150 -4.10 0.84 4.24
N GLY A 151 -3.67 1.82 5.02
CA GLY A 151 -2.49 2.61 4.69
C GLY A 151 -1.20 1.85 5.07
N ALA A 152 -0.12 2.10 4.38
CA ALA A 152 1.18 1.49 4.68
C ALA A 152 1.60 1.73 6.13
N LYS A 153 1.35 2.93 6.68
CA LYS A 153 1.63 3.27 8.07
C LYS A 153 0.74 2.56 9.09
N GLN A 154 -0.39 1.99 8.65
CA GLN A 154 -1.38 1.35 9.51
C GLN A 154 -1.19 -0.16 9.63
N ILE A 155 -0.35 -0.75 8.78
CA ILE A 155 -0.10 -2.20 8.75
C ILE A 155 0.64 -2.64 10.01
N ASN A 156 0.20 -3.77 10.58
CA ASN A 156 0.81 -4.40 11.76
C ASN A 156 1.66 -5.61 11.41
N HIS A 157 1.30 -6.32 10.35
CA HIS A 157 1.88 -7.61 10.03
C HIS A 157 2.66 -7.56 8.71
N TRP A 158 3.90 -7.11 8.81
CA TRP A 158 4.87 -7.15 7.73
C TRP A 158 5.66 -8.45 7.72
N ILE A 159 5.97 -8.95 6.53
CA ILE A 159 6.92 -10.04 6.32
C ILE A 159 8.11 -9.48 5.55
N VAL A 160 9.29 -9.75 6.06
CA VAL A 160 10.55 -9.43 5.40
C VAL A 160 10.69 -10.26 4.12
N ASN A 161 10.90 -9.59 3.00
CA ASN A 161 11.04 -10.24 1.70
C ASN A 161 12.53 -10.37 1.30
N ILE A 162 12.86 -11.52 0.71
CA ILE A 162 14.19 -11.78 0.13
C ILE A 162 14.51 -10.88 -1.06
N ASN A 163 13.49 -10.47 -1.81
CA ASN A 163 13.68 -9.68 -3.02
C ASN A 163 14.00 -8.22 -2.66
N PRO A 164 15.21 -7.70 -2.97
CA PRO A 164 15.59 -6.32 -2.64
C PRO A 164 14.76 -5.25 -3.36
N SER A 165 14.01 -5.62 -4.39
CA SER A 165 13.08 -4.70 -5.07
C SER A 165 11.77 -4.53 -4.31
N ASN A 166 11.38 -5.52 -3.49
CA ASN A 166 10.12 -5.59 -2.77
C ASN A 166 10.39 -5.99 -1.31
N ILE A 167 10.88 -5.06 -0.54
CA ILE A 167 11.54 -5.29 0.75
C ILE A 167 10.60 -5.83 1.82
N LEU A 168 9.36 -5.34 1.88
CA LEU A 168 8.34 -5.77 2.84
C LEU A 168 7.09 -6.25 2.13
N GLN A 169 6.53 -7.34 2.62
CA GLN A 169 5.24 -7.90 2.19
C GLN A 169 4.22 -7.79 3.32
N ILE A 170 2.95 -7.66 2.97
CA ILE A 170 1.87 -7.63 3.95
C ILE A 170 1.35 -9.04 4.18
N ASN A 171 1.23 -9.45 5.44
CA ASN A 171 0.55 -10.69 5.80
C ASN A 171 -0.96 -10.45 5.93
N TRP A 172 -1.68 -10.52 4.83
CA TRP A 172 -3.13 -10.27 4.81
C TRP A 172 -3.94 -11.22 5.69
N LYS A 173 -3.45 -12.45 5.89
CA LYS A 173 -4.13 -13.42 6.76
C LYS A 173 -4.20 -12.94 8.22
N LEU A 174 -3.13 -12.33 8.70
CA LEU A 174 -3.07 -11.76 10.05
C LEU A 174 -3.66 -10.35 10.08
N GLU A 175 -3.38 -9.55 9.06
CA GLU A 175 -3.80 -8.15 9.01
C GLU A 175 -5.33 -7.99 9.05
N LYS A 176 -6.09 -8.89 8.42
CA LYS A 176 -7.55 -8.86 8.44
C LYS A 176 -8.18 -9.16 9.82
N GLN A 177 -7.39 -9.65 10.78
CA GLN A 177 -7.84 -10.00 12.13
C GLN A 177 -7.64 -8.86 13.14
N CYS A 178 -7.02 -7.76 12.73
CA CYS A 178 -6.74 -6.63 13.60
C CYS A 178 -7.25 -5.31 13.00
N ASP A 179 -7.47 -4.35 13.88
CA ASP A 179 -7.81 -2.99 13.48
C ASP A 179 -6.55 -2.24 12.98
N PRO A 180 -6.71 -1.24 12.09
CA PRO A 180 -5.60 -0.40 11.67
C PRO A 180 -5.05 0.40 12.86
N ILE A 181 -3.72 0.49 12.95
CA ILE A 181 -3.05 1.33 13.95
C ILE A 181 -2.76 2.69 13.33
N ILE A 182 -3.12 3.76 14.03
CA ILE A 182 -2.71 5.11 13.65
C ILE A 182 -1.30 5.33 14.17
N ARG A 183 -0.37 5.64 13.26
CA ARG A 183 1.00 6.00 13.59
C ARG A 183 1.28 7.43 13.14
N ASN A 184 1.94 8.21 13.98
CA ASN A 184 2.57 9.46 13.58
C ASN A 184 3.81 9.20 12.69
N GLY A 185 4.44 10.24 12.18
CA GLY A 185 5.59 10.11 11.28
C GLY A 185 6.77 9.34 11.87
N ASP A 186 7.11 9.57 13.13
CA ASP A 186 8.25 8.93 13.79
C ASP A 186 7.96 7.46 14.09
N ASP A 187 6.78 7.14 14.60
CA ASP A 187 6.36 5.75 14.84
C ASP A 187 6.30 4.95 13.53
N ALA A 188 5.76 5.54 12.46
CA ALA A 188 5.70 4.92 11.15
C ALA A 188 7.11 4.70 10.58
N TYR A 189 8.01 5.68 10.70
CA TYR A 189 9.39 5.55 10.28
C TYR A 189 10.09 4.41 11.03
N ASN A 190 9.96 4.34 12.34
CA ASN A 190 10.57 3.29 13.15
C ASN A 190 10.07 1.90 12.73
N VAL A 191 8.76 1.74 12.54
CA VAL A 191 8.19 0.45 12.15
C VAL A 191 8.58 0.05 10.73
N LEU A 192 8.47 0.96 9.76
CA LEU A 192 8.68 0.63 8.35
C LEU A 192 10.15 0.64 7.97
N ILE A 193 10.92 1.60 8.43
CA ILE A 193 12.32 1.78 8.00
C ILE A 193 13.27 1.08 8.96
N GLU A 194 13.29 1.44 10.24
CA GLU A 194 14.28 0.91 11.18
C GLU A 194 14.03 -0.57 11.51
N ASN A 195 12.78 -0.99 11.73
CA ASN A 195 12.48 -2.38 12.06
C ASN A 195 12.15 -3.25 10.84
N GLY A 196 11.64 -2.65 9.77
CA GLY A 196 11.24 -3.36 8.57
C GLY A 196 12.33 -3.42 7.50
N VAL A 197 12.59 -2.30 6.85
CA VAL A 197 13.54 -2.22 5.70
C VAL A 197 14.96 -2.55 6.15
N LYS A 198 15.42 -1.98 7.25
CA LYS A 198 16.77 -2.22 7.79
C LYS A 198 16.96 -3.70 8.12
N GLU A 199 16.02 -4.33 8.80
CA GLU A 199 16.09 -5.76 9.12
C GLU A 199 16.12 -6.62 7.85
N SER A 200 15.31 -6.28 6.84
CA SER A 200 15.31 -6.96 5.54
C SER A 200 16.67 -6.91 4.87
N ILE A 201 17.29 -5.73 4.82
CA ILE A 201 18.60 -5.53 4.21
C ILE A 201 19.68 -6.31 4.96
N MET A 202 19.70 -6.25 6.27
CA MET A 202 20.67 -6.97 7.09
C MET A 202 20.60 -8.48 6.90
N ARG A 203 19.38 -9.04 6.75
CA ARG A 203 19.21 -10.48 6.50
C ARG A 203 19.67 -10.93 5.12
N TYR A 204 19.51 -10.09 4.11
CA TYR A 204 19.70 -10.47 2.71
C TYR A 204 20.87 -9.77 2.03
N GLN A 205 21.69 -9.04 2.77
CA GLN A 205 22.94 -8.42 2.31
C GLN A 205 22.78 -7.65 0.98
N ALA A 206 21.83 -6.74 0.91
CA ALA A 206 21.66 -5.89 -0.25
C ALA A 206 22.93 -5.07 -0.51
N GLU A 207 23.44 -5.07 -1.75
CA GLU A 207 24.73 -4.45 -2.11
C GLU A 207 24.79 -2.93 -1.88
N SER A 208 23.64 -2.26 -1.92
CA SER A 208 23.56 -0.80 -1.76
C SER A 208 22.73 -0.42 -0.53
N ILE A 209 23.34 -0.55 0.64
CA ILE A 209 22.73 -0.14 1.92
C ILE A 209 23.32 1.20 2.39
N PRO A 210 22.54 2.02 3.10
CA PRO A 210 23.05 3.20 3.79
C PRO A 210 24.21 2.84 4.72
N GLU A 211 25.24 3.68 4.76
CA GLU A 211 26.45 3.39 5.53
C GLU A 211 26.19 3.19 7.02
N GLU A 212 25.28 3.99 7.58
CA GLU A 212 24.85 3.91 8.99
C GLU A 212 24.08 2.61 9.33
N TRP A 213 23.72 1.80 8.33
CA TRP A 213 23.08 0.48 8.50
C TRP A 213 24.08 -0.67 8.32
N ARG A 214 25.30 -0.37 7.91
CA ARG A 214 26.37 -1.38 7.82
C ARG A 214 26.87 -1.69 9.22
N ILE A 215 27.00 -2.96 9.53
CA ILE A 215 27.56 -3.48 10.78
C ILE A 215 29.02 -3.87 10.53
#